data_79e5069c5ff4248538fa713e2629e6f6
#
_entry.id   79e5069c5ff4248538fa713e2629e6f6
#
_cell.length_a   1.000
_cell.length_b   1.000
_cell.length_c   1.000
_cell.angle_alpha   90.00
_cell.angle_beta   90.00
_cell.angle_gamma   90.00
#
_symmetry.space_group_name_H-M   'P 1'
#
loop_
_entity.id
_entity.type
_entity.pdbx_description
1 polymer ?
#
loop_
_entity_poly.entity_id
_entity_poly.type
_entity_poly.pdbx_seq_one_letter_code
_entity_poly.pdbx_strand_id
1 'polypeptide(L)'
;MSNVQMEKRWNDTKNNIKYWQTSTTLNGQLIPALHSWNKTSLKKNLKWIQKHGDSDYLAVGSIVGPEFSKQNGFFGDRQPNKNMINMLSTAVNSVKENTDMKVHLMGLGSSPLTLHFGYYLGIESTDSSGYRRKAAYGQIVLPGTGERYVGNKTAKFAGGVTMKTDDIKKLDNCHCPICKVNPDQLWDDWKARAIHNDYVMKKEKQLAESLIDEGREQYEKYLETIYKKSSFDYLWQYIKMKKKYNGISGTLFGKK
;
A
#
# COMPACT_ATOMS: atom_id res chain seq x y z
N MET A 1 -13.43 -13.30 -7.51
CA MET A 1 -12.73 -14.54 -7.09
C MET A 1 -13.71 -15.39 -6.32
N SER A 2 -13.90 -16.66 -6.70
CA SER A 2 -14.84 -17.55 -6.02
C SER A 2 -14.27 -18.03 -4.67
N ASN A 3 -15.13 -18.47 -3.75
CA ASN A 3 -14.68 -19.05 -2.47
C ASN A 3 -13.76 -20.27 -2.69
N VAL A 4 -14.00 -21.05 -3.73
CA VAL A 4 -13.17 -22.21 -4.12
C VAL A 4 -11.74 -21.76 -4.47
N GLN A 5 -11.58 -20.68 -5.22
CA GLN A 5 -10.25 -20.15 -5.56
C GLN A 5 -9.53 -19.61 -4.32
N MET A 6 -10.25 -19.01 -3.39
CA MET A 6 -9.67 -18.51 -2.14
C MET A 6 -9.25 -19.66 -1.21
N GLU A 7 -10.05 -20.72 -1.12
CA GLU A 7 -9.68 -21.93 -0.38
C GLU A 7 -8.46 -22.62 -0.99
N LYS A 8 -8.38 -22.71 -2.31
CA LYS A 8 -7.19 -23.24 -2.99
C LYS A 8 -5.95 -22.46 -2.60
N ARG A 9 -5.95 -21.13 -2.73
CA ARG A 9 -4.81 -20.28 -2.33
C ARG A 9 -4.43 -20.46 -0.86
N TRP A 10 -5.41 -20.61 0.00
CA TRP A 10 -5.16 -20.88 1.40
C TRP A 10 -4.50 -22.24 1.64
N ASN A 11 -4.94 -23.28 0.91
CA ASN A 11 -4.31 -24.59 0.98
C ASN A 11 -2.89 -24.58 0.43
N ASP A 12 -2.65 -23.86 -0.67
CA ASP A 12 -1.31 -23.65 -1.22
C ASP A 12 -0.38 -22.95 -0.20
N THR A 13 -0.88 -21.92 0.51
CA THR A 13 -0.12 -21.28 1.59
C THR A 13 0.26 -22.26 2.70
N LYS A 14 -0.68 -23.09 3.16
CA LYS A 14 -0.40 -24.10 4.21
C LYS A 14 0.66 -25.10 3.75
N ASN A 15 0.58 -25.55 2.52
CA ASN A 15 1.55 -26.48 1.95
C ASN A 15 2.94 -25.84 1.82
N ASN A 16 3.01 -24.58 1.38
CA ASN A 16 4.26 -23.84 1.27
C ASN A 16 4.92 -23.62 2.65
N ILE A 17 4.14 -23.32 3.68
CA ILE A 17 4.67 -23.18 5.05
C ILE A 17 5.26 -24.51 5.53
N LYS A 18 4.54 -25.63 5.35
CA LYS A 18 5.04 -26.95 5.71
C LYS A 18 6.30 -27.32 4.93
N TYR A 19 6.32 -27.05 3.64
CA TYR A 19 7.49 -27.29 2.81
C TYR A 19 8.70 -26.49 3.27
N TRP A 20 8.51 -25.20 3.58
CA TRP A 20 9.55 -24.34 4.14
C TRP A 20 10.15 -24.94 5.41
N GLN A 21 9.30 -25.33 6.36
CA GLN A 21 9.73 -25.86 7.67
C GLN A 21 10.51 -27.18 7.56
N THR A 22 10.28 -27.95 6.52
CA THR A 22 10.95 -29.25 6.29
C THR A 22 12.13 -29.16 5.33
N SER A 23 12.30 -28.04 4.62
CA SER A 23 13.36 -27.85 3.64
C SER A 23 14.69 -27.46 4.32
N THR A 24 15.76 -28.15 3.96
CA THR A 24 17.12 -27.82 4.38
C THR A 24 17.85 -26.89 3.41
N THR A 25 17.25 -26.58 2.26
CA THR A 25 17.85 -25.78 1.18
C THR A 25 17.37 -24.33 1.14
N LEU A 26 16.29 -24.02 1.84
CA LEU A 26 15.72 -22.68 1.87
C LEU A 26 16.35 -21.84 3.01
N ASN A 27 16.98 -20.75 2.61
CA ASN A 27 17.55 -19.76 3.54
C ASN A 27 16.74 -18.46 3.49
N GLY A 28 16.55 -17.82 4.63
CA GLY A 28 15.84 -16.55 4.76
C GLY A 28 14.74 -16.59 5.80
N GLN A 29 13.86 -15.60 5.80
CA GLN A 29 12.73 -15.52 6.71
C GLN A 29 11.44 -15.89 6.01
N LEU A 30 10.67 -16.81 6.58
CA LEU A 30 9.33 -17.11 6.10
C LEU A 30 8.38 -15.94 6.44
N ILE A 31 7.65 -15.47 5.45
CA ILE A 31 6.55 -14.52 5.64
C ILE A 31 5.26 -15.19 5.15
N PRO A 32 4.46 -15.81 6.05
CA PRO A 32 3.22 -16.46 5.66
C PRO A 32 2.22 -15.48 5.06
N ALA A 33 1.55 -15.84 3.98
CA ALA A 33 0.52 -15.03 3.38
C ALA A 33 -0.87 -15.37 3.96
N LEU A 34 -1.51 -14.40 4.60
CA LEU A 34 -2.88 -14.52 5.07
C LEU A 34 -3.86 -14.24 3.93
N HIS A 35 -4.60 -15.26 3.54
CA HIS A 35 -5.73 -15.13 2.63
C HIS A 35 -7.03 -15.24 3.40
N SER A 36 -7.94 -14.28 3.17
CA SER A 36 -9.25 -14.30 3.80
C SER A 36 -10.29 -13.67 2.87
N TRP A 37 -11.51 -14.18 2.92
CA TRP A 37 -12.62 -13.70 2.09
C TRP A 37 -13.86 -13.33 2.92
N ASN A 38 -13.80 -13.56 4.21
CA ASN A 38 -14.78 -13.09 5.20
C ASN A 38 -14.19 -13.13 6.61
N LYS A 39 -14.92 -12.63 7.61
CA LYS A 39 -14.45 -12.57 9.00
C LYS A 39 -14.19 -13.95 9.61
N THR A 40 -14.94 -14.97 9.21
CA THR A 40 -14.79 -16.34 9.73
C THR A 40 -13.49 -16.96 9.20
N SER A 41 -13.25 -16.89 7.90
CA SER A 41 -12.01 -17.37 7.29
C SER A 41 -10.80 -16.61 7.83
N LEU A 42 -10.92 -15.28 8.04
CA LEU A 42 -9.87 -14.46 8.62
C LEU A 42 -9.44 -15.00 9.99
N LYS A 43 -10.38 -15.17 10.92
CA LYS A 43 -10.11 -15.68 12.26
C LYS A 43 -9.51 -17.10 12.25
N LYS A 44 -10.08 -17.99 11.43
CA LYS A 44 -9.62 -19.37 11.28
C LYS A 44 -8.19 -19.43 10.75
N ASN A 45 -7.92 -18.69 9.67
CA ASN A 45 -6.64 -18.74 8.99
C ASN A 45 -5.55 -18.06 9.82
N LEU A 46 -5.87 -16.96 10.52
CA LEU A 46 -4.93 -16.30 11.43
C LEU A 46 -4.52 -17.24 12.58
N LYS A 47 -5.47 -17.89 13.24
CA LYS A 47 -5.17 -18.89 14.28
C LYS A 47 -4.30 -20.03 13.78
N TRP A 48 -4.51 -20.46 12.54
CA TRP A 48 -3.70 -21.52 11.95
C TRP A 48 -2.25 -21.05 11.73
N ILE A 49 -2.05 -19.82 11.22
CA ILE A 49 -0.72 -19.23 11.02
C ILE A 49 -0.01 -19.04 12.37
N GLN A 50 -0.67 -18.52 13.38
CA GLN A 50 -0.10 -18.39 14.73
C GLN A 50 0.44 -19.71 15.27
N LYS A 51 -0.27 -20.81 14.99
CA LYS A 51 0.13 -22.14 15.46
C LYS A 51 1.25 -22.78 14.64
N HIS A 52 1.36 -22.47 13.37
CA HIS A 52 2.20 -23.21 12.42
C HIS A 52 3.17 -22.32 11.61
N GLY A 53 3.02 -21.01 11.67
CA GLY A 53 3.73 -20.10 10.77
C GLY A 53 5.18 -19.83 11.18
N ASP A 54 5.48 -19.88 12.46
CA ASP A 54 6.81 -19.59 13.05
C ASP A 54 7.51 -18.39 12.37
N SER A 55 6.88 -17.22 12.47
CA SER A 55 7.34 -16.01 11.81
C SER A 55 6.92 -14.76 12.57
N ASP A 56 7.83 -13.78 12.65
CA ASP A 56 7.55 -12.44 13.21
C ASP A 56 6.72 -11.58 12.24
N TYR A 57 6.58 -12.00 10.99
CA TYR A 57 5.86 -11.28 9.95
C TYR A 57 4.69 -12.06 9.40
N LEU A 58 3.66 -11.34 9.03
CA LEU A 58 2.49 -11.84 8.33
C LEU A 58 2.19 -10.97 7.11
N ALA A 59 2.16 -11.57 5.92
CA ALA A 59 1.74 -10.88 4.72
C ALA A 59 0.22 -10.91 4.57
N VAL A 60 -0.41 -9.75 4.41
CA VAL A 60 -1.82 -9.66 4.00
C VAL A 60 -1.87 -9.55 2.49
N GLY A 61 -2.32 -10.62 1.85
CA GLY A 61 -2.40 -10.74 0.39
C GLY A 61 -3.81 -10.66 -0.17
N SER A 62 -3.92 -10.92 -1.48
CA SER A 62 -5.19 -10.93 -2.24
C SER A 62 -5.93 -9.60 -2.33
N ILE A 63 -5.27 -8.48 -2.02
CA ILE A 63 -5.85 -7.14 -2.07
C ILE A 63 -5.78 -6.58 -3.49
N VAL A 64 -4.77 -7.03 -4.26
CA VAL A 64 -4.51 -6.59 -5.63
C VAL A 64 -4.71 -7.76 -6.58
N GLY A 65 -5.90 -7.91 -7.11
CA GLY A 65 -6.19 -8.92 -8.14
C GLY A 65 -6.90 -8.31 -9.35
N PRO A 66 -6.76 -8.90 -10.56
CA PRO A 66 -7.44 -8.41 -11.76
C PRO A 66 -8.96 -8.29 -11.60
N GLU A 67 -9.55 -9.13 -10.75
CA GLU A 67 -10.98 -9.12 -10.45
C GLU A 67 -11.37 -8.00 -9.50
N PHE A 68 -10.47 -7.59 -8.59
CA PHE A 68 -10.65 -6.40 -7.77
C PHE A 68 -10.51 -5.11 -8.59
N SER A 69 -9.62 -5.09 -9.57
CA SER A 69 -9.45 -3.92 -10.45
C SER A 69 -10.64 -3.71 -11.38
N LYS A 70 -11.33 -4.78 -11.82
CA LYS A 70 -12.48 -4.68 -12.73
C LYS A 70 -13.81 -4.44 -12.03
N GLN A 71 -13.98 -4.99 -10.82
CA GLN A 71 -15.27 -4.89 -10.10
C GLN A 71 -15.27 -3.88 -8.96
N ASN A 72 -14.12 -3.50 -8.44
CA ASN A 72 -13.99 -2.76 -7.20
C ASN A 72 -13.00 -1.58 -7.21
N GLY A 73 -12.43 -1.23 -8.37
CA GLY A 73 -11.84 0.07 -8.61
C GLY A 73 -10.75 0.62 -7.70
N PHE A 74 -10.02 -0.21 -6.94
CA PHE A 74 -9.01 0.32 -6.01
C PHE A 74 -7.82 0.96 -6.73
N PHE A 75 -7.45 0.46 -7.92
CA PHE A 75 -6.34 0.99 -8.72
C PHE A 75 -6.72 1.43 -10.13
N GLY A 76 -7.96 1.20 -10.57
CA GLY A 76 -8.39 1.51 -11.93
C GLY A 76 -9.63 2.40 -12.03
N ASP A 77 -10.48 2.41 -11.03
CA ASP A 77 -11.67 3.25 -10.96
C ASP A 77 -11.51 4.39 -9.97
N ARG A 78 -12.11 5.53 -10.27
CA ARG A 78 -12.05 6.74 -9.44
C ARG A 78 -12.82 6.63 -8.11
N GLN A 79 -13.54 5.52 -7.89
CA GLN A 79 -14.23 5.24 -6.63
C GLN A 79 -13.88 3.84 -6.12
N PRO A 80 -12.99 3.73 -5.16
CA PRO A 80 -12.66 2.45 -4.54
C PRO A 80 -13.84 1.92 -3.75
N ASN A 81 -13.99 0.62 -3.80
CA ASN A 81 -15.02 -0.07 -3.07
C ASN A 81 -14.80 0.07 -1.55
N LYS A 82 -15.76 0.70 -0.86
CA LYS A 82 -15.77 0.82 0.60
C LYS A 82 -15.56 -0.54 1.29
N ASN A 83 -16.03 -1.62 0.68
CA ASN A 83 -15.88 -2.98 1.21
C ASN A 83 -14.42 -3.42 1.25
N MET A 84 -13.59 -3.04 0.29
CA MET A 84 -12.19 -3.42 0.27
C MET A 84 -11.37 -2.68 1.33
N ILE A 85 -11.61 -1.38 1.53
CA ILE A 85 -10.99 -0.62 2.61
C ILE A 85 -11.39 -1.22 3.96
N ASN A 86 -12.66 -1.56 4.15
CA ASN A 86 -13.14 -2.21 5.35
C ASN A 86 -12.50 -3.59 5.56
N MET A 87 -12.36 -4.37 4.50
CA MET A 87 -11.73 -5.69 4.56
C MET A 87 -10.24 -5.58 4.90
N LEU A 88 -9.51 -4.66 4.24
CA LEU A 88 -8.11 -4.40 4.51
C LEU A 88 -7.88 -3.96 5.95
N SER A 89 -8.61 -2.95 6.41
CA SER A 89 -8.49 -2.47 7.79
C SER A 89 -8.90 -3.53 8.81
N THR A 90 -9.92 -4.34 8.51
CA THR A 90 -10.31 -5.46 9.37
C THR A 90 -9.22 -6.53 9.45
N ALA A 91 -8.57 -6.85 8.33
CA ALA A 91 -7.47 -7.81 8.32
C ALA A 91 -6.27 -7.30 9.12
N VAL A 92 -5.82 -6.06 8.87
CA VAL A 92 -4.69 -5.47 9.60
C VAL A 92 -5.00 -5.36 11.09
N ASN A 93 -6.17 -4.82 11.46
CA ASN A 93 -6.56 -4.71 12.87
C ASN A 93 -6.66 -6.08 13.54
N SER A 94 -7.22 -7.09 12.86
CA SER A 94 -7.31 -8.44 13.44
C SER A 94 -5.94 -9.06 13.71
N VAL A 95 -4.95 -8.80 12.86
CA VAL A 95 -3.58 -9.24 13.11
C VAL A 95 -3.00 -8.52 14.33
N LYS A 96 -3.10 -7.19 14.37
CA LYS A 96 -2.56 -6.37 15.45
C LYS A 96 -3.21 -6.61 16.82
N GLU A 97 -4.51 -6.89 16.84
CA GLU A 97 -5.26 -7.16 18.09
C GLU A 97 -5.03 -8.57 18.65
N ASN A 98 -4.70 -9.52 17.80
CA ASN A 98 -4.61 -10.93 18.20
C ASN A 98 -3.19 -11.51 18.12
N THR A 99 -2.21 -10.76 17.64
CA THR A 99 -0.82 -11.24 17.48
C THR A 99 0.16 -10.09 17.69
N ASP A 100 1.40 -10.42 17.97
CA ASP A 100 2.53 -9.48 17.95
C ASP A 100 3.24 -9.46 16.59
N MET A 101 2.68 -10.14 15.58
CA MET A 101 3.28 -10.23 14.26
C MET A 101 3.26 -8.87 13.54
N LYS A 102 4.36 -8.57 12.86
CA LYS A 102 4.49 -7.42 11.97
C LYS A 102 3.71 -7.67 10.69
N VAL A 103 3.02 -6.65 10.21
CA VAL A 103 2.18 -6.78 9.00
C VAL A 103 2.92 -6.30 7.77
N HIS A 104 3.10 -7.19 6.79
CA HIS A 104 3.49 -6.85 5.43
C HIS A 104 2.26 -6.80 4.54
N LEU A 105 2.01 -5.68 3.87
CA LEU A 105 0.86 -5.53 2.99
C LEU A 105 1.27 -5.62 1.53
N MET A 106 0.89 -6.73 0.88
CA MET A 106 1.29 -7.02 -0.49
C MET A 106 0.64 -6.07 -1.49
N GLY A 107 1.47 -5.39 -2.28
CA GLY A 107 1.05 -4.61 -3.46
C GLY A 107 0.48 -3.22 -3.19
N LEU A 108 0.52 -2.69 -1.95
CA LEU A 108 -0.07 -1.39 -1.63
C LEU A 108 0.84 -0.19 -1.96
N GLY A 109 2.15 -0.37 -2.01
CA GLY A 109 3.13 0.70 -2.18
C GLY A 109 3.21 1.30 -3.59
N SER A 110 2.09 1.49 -4.29
CA SER A 110 2.10 1.99 -5.66
C SER A 110 2.05 3.51 -5.79
N SER A 111 1.64 4.23 -4.75
CA SER A 111 1.61 5.70 -4.69
C SER A 111 1.79 6.18 -3.25
N PRO A 112 2.25 7.43 -3.03
CA PRO A 112 2.30 8.05 -1.71
C PRO A 112 0.98 7.93 -0.94
N LEU A 113 -0.13 8.19 -1.61
CA LEU A 113 -1.46 8.18 -0.97
C LEU A 113 -1.84 6.80 -0.42
N THR A 114 -1.60 5.73 -1.18
CA THR A 114 -1.87 4.37 -0.71
C THR A 114 -0.85 3.90 0.34
N LEU A 115 0.41 4.30 0.20
CA LEU A 115 1.48 4.02 1.15
C LEU A 115 1.12 4.57 2.54
N HIS A 116 0.82 5.87 2.63
CA HIS A 116 0.45 6.51 3.89
C HIS A 116 -0.80 5.89 4.53
N PHE A 117 -1.79 5.47 3.73
CA PHE A 117 -2.95 4.78 4.28
C PHE A 117 -2.56 3.44 4.93
N GLY A 118 -1.69 2.68 4.30
CA GLY A 118 -1.18 1.43 4.87
C GLY A 118 -0.45 1.67 6.20
N TYR A 119 0.48 2.60 6.23
CA TYR A 119 1.21 2.95 7.46
C TYR A 119 0.28 3.47 8.56
N TYR A 120 -0.72 4.28 8.22
CA TYR A 120 -1.74 4.72 9.16
C TYR A 120 -2.56 3.55 9.74
N LEU A 121 -2.77 2.47 8.99
CA LEU A 121 -3.41 1.24 9.48
C LEU A 121 -2.49 0.37 10.35
N GLY A 122 -1.18 0.63 10.40
CA GLY A 122 -0.24 -0.11 11.24
C GLY A 122 0.55 -1.19 10.53
N ILE A 123 0.74 -1.08 9.22
CA ILE A 123 1.67 -1.97 8.55
C ILE A 123 3.11 -1.56 8.82
N GLU A 124 4.01 -2.52 8.88
CA GLU A 124 5.44 -2.29 9.00
C GLU A 124 6.15 -2.26 7.65
N SER A 125 5.57 -2.91 6.64
CA SER A 125 6.16 -2.91 5.31
C SER A 125 5.12 -3.16 4.22
N THR A 126 5.47 -2.78 3.00
CA THR A 126 4.70 -3.10 1.80
C THR A 126 5.64 -3.25 0.61
N ASP A 127 5.21 -3.97 -0.41
CA ASP A 127 5.87 -4.07 -1.70
C ASP A 127 5.01 -3.47 -2.80
N SER A 128 5.62 -3.11 -3.89
CA SER A 128 4.91 -2.82 -5.14
C SER A 128 5.87 -2.67 -6.32
N SER A 129 5.52 -3.27 -7.44
CA SER A 129 6.11 -2.94 -8.74
C SER A 129 5.46 -1.71 -9.40
N GLY A 130 4.49 -1.10 -8.73
CA GLY A 130 3.66 -0.02 -9.25
C GLY A 130 4.47 1.20 -9.71
N TYR A 131 5.50 1.59 -8.98
CA TYR A 131 6.37 2.71 -9.32
C TYR A 131 7.09 2.51 -10.67
N ARG A 132 7.59 1.29 -10.94
CA ARG A 132 8.23 0.95 -12.21
C ARG A 132 7.24 0.90 -13.36
N ARG A 133 6.08 0.28 -13.13
CA ARG A 133 5.01 0.19 -14.12
C ARG A 133 4.49 1.55 -14.52
N LYS A 134 4.26 2.45 -13.55
CA LYS A 134 3.88 3.85 -13.79
C LYS A 134 4.92 4.58 -14.63
N ALA A 135 6.20 4.41 -14.31
CA ALA A 135 7.30 4.98 -15.08
C ALA A 135 7.27 4.55 -16.55
N ALA A 136 7.05 3.26 -16.83
CA ALA A 136 6.92 2.73 -18.18
C ALA A 136 5.73 3.32 -18.94
N TYR A 137 4.65 3.68 -18.24
CA TYR A 137 3.46 4.33 -18.81
C TYR A 137 3.56 5.87 -18.84
N GLY A 138 4.75 6.46 -18.69
CA GLY A 138 4.95 7.90 -18.75
C GLY A 138 4.49 8.65 -17.49
N GLN A 139 4.41 7.99 -16.35
CA GLN A 139 3.93 8.57 -15.10
C GLN A 139 5.04 8.70 -14.07
N ILE A 140 5.05 9.82 -13.35
CA ILE A 140 5.84 10.04 -12.15
C ILE A 140 4.93 10.14 -10.92
N VAL A 141 5.48 9.87 -9.74
CA VAL A 141 4.85 10.15 -8.46
C VAL A 141 5.51 11.38 -7.84
N LEU A 142 4.72 12.18 -7.14
CA LEU A 142 5.21 13.37 -6.45
C LEU A 142 4.87 13.31 -4.96
N PRO A 143 5.65 13.97 -4.09
CA PRO A 143 5.40 13.96 -2.64
C PRO A 143 3.96 14.31 -2.27
N GLY A 144 3.34 13.47 -1.44
CA GLY A 144 1.97 13.67 -0.94
C GLY A 144 0.89 13.69 -2.04
N THR A 145 1.16 13.15 -3.23
CA THR A 145 0.17 13.11 -4.32
C THR A 145 0.08 11.74 -4.97
N GLY A 146 -0.91 11.57 -5.86
CA GLY A 146 -0.93 10.45 -6.80
C GLY A 146 0.03 10.66 -7.97
N GLU A 147 -0.11 9.80 -8.97
CA GLU A 147 0.67 9.88 -10.20
C GLU A 147 0.33 11.09 -11.06
N ARG A 148 1.33 11.56 -11.80
CA ARG A 148 1.22 12.59 -12.84
C ARG A 148 1.78 12.07 -14.14
N TYR A 149 1.10 12.37 -15.23
CA TYR A 149 1.55 12.01 -16.57
C TYR A 149 2.54 13.05 -17.09
N VAL A 150 3.72 12.59 -17.50
CA VAL A 150 4.79 13.41 -18.09
C VAL A 150 5.31 12.84 -19.42
N GLY A 151 4.91 11.63 -19.81
CA GLY A 151 5.35 11.01 -21.05
C GLY A 151 4.79 11.69 -22.29
N ASN A 152 5.41 11.40 -23.44
CA ASN A 152 5.06 12.00 -24.73
C ASN A 152 3.55 11.83 -25.02
N LYS A 153 2.92 12.91 -25.53
CA LYS A 153 1.47 13.05 -25.74
C LYS A 153 0.80 11.98 -26.63
N THR A 154 1.59 11.13 -27.26
CA THR A 154 1.10 10.05 -28.13
C THR A 154 0.60 8.80 -27.38
N ALA A 155 0.98 8.59 -26.15
CA ALA A 155 0.42 7.51 -25.33
C ALA A 155 -0.91 7.99 -24.70
N LYS A 156 -1.98 7.90 -25.43
CA LYS A 156 -3.37 8.10 -24.93
C LYS A 156 -3.74 7.00 -23.92
N PHE A 157 -3.11 6.98 -22.76
CA PHE A 157 -3.66 6.24 -21.64
C PHE A 157 -4.78 7.08 -21.02
N ALA A 158 -6.00 6.64 -21.26
CA ALA A 158 -7.19 7.21 -20.67
C ALA A 158 -7.03 7.30 -19.13
N GLY A 159 -7.09 8.52 -18.59
CA GLY A 159 -7.19 8.79 -17.17
C GLY A 159 -5.93 9.27 -16.45
N GLY A 160 -4.82 9.51 -17.11
CA GLY A 160 -3.64 10.14 -16.52
C GLY A 160 -3.93 11.58 -16.08
N VAL A 161 -3.64 11.93 -14.84
CA VAL A 161 -3.69 13.31 -14.35
C VAL A 161 -2.46 14.04 -14.87
N THR A 162 -2.67 15.10 -15.64
CA THR A 162 -1.57 15.96 -16.12
C THR A 162 -0.99 16.80 -14.97
N MET A 163 0.27 17.22 -15.11
CA MET A 163 0.93 18.09 -14.14
C MET A 163 0.22 19.44 -14.05
N LYS A 164 0.07 19.92 -12.82
CA LYS A 164 -0.42 21.25 -12.48
C LYS A 164 0.74 22.15 -12.03
N THR A 165 0.52 23.44 -11.94
CA THR A 165 1.53 24.40 -11.48
C THR A 165 2.17 24.03 -10.13
N ASP A 166 1.35 23.57 -9.16
CA ASP A 166 1.86 23.14 -7.85
C ASP A 166 2.67 21.83 -7.95
N ASP A 167 2.39 20.99 -8.93
CA ASP A 167 3.15 19.75 -9.18
C ASP A 167 4.55 20.08 -9.74
N ILE A 168 4.66 21.13 -10.60
CA ILE A 168 5.94 21.63 -11.13
C ILE A 168 6.81 22.11 -9.97
N LYS A 169 6.27 22.91 -9.04
CA LYS A 169 7.03 23.36 -7.86
C LYS A 169 7.56 22.19 -7.02
N LYS A 170 6.79 21.11 -6.90
CA LYS A 170 7.26 19.91 -6.20
C LYS A 170 8.38 19.20 -6.95
N LEU A 171 8.35 19.24 -8.28
CA LEU A 171 9.40 18.68 -9.12
C LEU A 171 10.67 19.51 -9.05
N ASP A 172 10.56 20.85 -9.09
CA ASP A 172 11.68 21.78 -8.96
C ASP A 172 12.45 21.61 -7.64
N ASN A 173 11.72 21.25 -6.57
CA ASN A 173 12.29 20.97 -5.26
C ASN A 173 12.69 19.49 -5.07
N CYS A 174 12.68 18.69 -6.12
CA CYS A 174 13.02 17.28 -6.02
C CYS A 174 14.53 17.06 -6.01
N HIS A 175 15.02 16.38 -4.98
CA HIS A 175 16.44 16.06 -4.80
C HIS A 175 16.83 14.64 -5.25
N CYS A 176 16.03 13.99 -6.09
CA CYS A 176 16.40 12.70 -6.64
C CYS A 176 17.59 12.80 -7.59
N PRO A 177 18.33 11.69 -7.83
CA PRO A 177 19.50 11.72 -8.72
C PRO A 177 19.22 12.25 -10.12
N ILE A 178 18.01 12.06 -10.63
CA ILE A 178 17.62 12.52 -11.97
C ILE A 178 17.33 14.03 -11.95
N CYS A 179 16.47 14.49 -11.05
CA CYS A 179 16.07 15.91 -11.02
C CYS A 179 17.22 16.85 -10.68
N LYS A 180 18.20 16.41 -9.88
CA LYS A 180 19.41 17.20 -9.60
C LYS A 180 20.29 17.44 -10.81
N VAL A 181 20.31 16.53 -11.77
CA VAL A 181 21.20 16.61 -12.94
C VAL A 181 20.46 17.21 -14.12
N ASN A 182 19.35 16.61 -14.50
CA ASN A 182 18.51 17.06 -15.60
C ASN A 182 17.08 16.52 -15.45
N PRO A 183 16.13 17.31 -14.95
CA PRO A 183 14.75 16.90 -14.77
C PRO A 183 14.02 16.60 -16.09
N ASP A 184 14.49 17.15 -17.23
CA ASP A 184 13.84 16.93 -18.52
C ASP A 184 13.89 15.46 -18.98
N GLN A 185 14.84 14.67 -18.47
CA GLN A 185 14.86 13.23 -18.70
C GLN A 185 13.58 12.50 -18.28
N LEU A 186 12.81 13.08 -17.37
CA LEU A 186 11.54 12.48 -16.93
C LEU A 186 10.49 12.44 -18.06
N TRP A 187 10.61 13.30 -19.07
CA TRP A 187 9.66 13.34 -20.19
C TRP A 187 9.85 12.17 -21.16
N ASP A 188 11.09 11.78 -21.41
CA ASP A 188 11.42 10.85 -22.49
C ASP A 188 11.93 9.49 -22.00
N ASP A 189 12.63 9.45 -20.85
CA ASP A 189 13.24 8.22 -20.34
C ASP A 189 12.43 7.57 -19.22
N TRP A 190 11.94 6.37 -19.47
CA TRP A 190 11.21 5.59 -18.47
C TRP A 190 12.10 5.15 -17.29
N LYS A 191 13.42 4.96 -17.51
CA LYS A 191 14.36 4.59 -16.43
C LYS A 191 14.56 5.77 -15.49
N ALA A 192 14.69 6.98 -16.04
CA ALA A 192 14.74 8.20 -15.25
C ALA A 192 13.47 8.35 -14.37
N ARG A 193 12.29 8.12 -14.95
CA ARG A 193 11.03 8.09 -14.20
C ARG A 193 11.02 7.04 -13.11
N ALA A 194 11.53 5.83 -13.37
CA ALA A 194 11.56 4.76 -12.39
C ALA A 194 12.47 5.09 -11.19
N ILE A 195 13.64 5.68 -11.45
CA ILE A 195 14.58 6.14 -10.41
C ILE A 195 13.95 7.26 -9.58
N HIS A 196 13.31 8.24 -10.23
CA HIS A 196 12.60 9.31 -9.55
C HIS A 196 11.47 8.76 -8.66
N ASN A 197 10.64 7.87 -9.20
CA ASN A 197 9.52 7.28 -8.47
C ASN A 197 9.99 6.47 -7.24
N ASP A 198 11.05 5.68 -7.38
CA ASP A 198 11.65 4.94 -6.28
C ASP A 198 12.15 5.86 -5.17
N TYR A 199 12.85 6.94 -5.56
CA TYR A 199 13.32 7.96 -4.62
C TYR A 199 12.16 8.61 -3.85
N VAL A 200 11.11 9.05 -4.55
CA VAL A 200 9.94 9.67 -3.92
C VAL A 200 9.26 8.69 -2.97
N MET A 201 9.05 7.44 -3.38
CA MET A 201 8.42 6.44 -2.52
C MET A 201 9.23 6.14 -1.26
N LYS A 202 10.57 6.11 -1.34
CA LYS A 202 11.45 5.97 -0.18
C LYS A 202 11.35 7.16 0.77
N LYS A 203 11.25 8.39 0.24
CA LYS A 203 11.06 9.59 1.05
C LYS A 203 9.70 9.63 1.73
N GLU A 204 8.65 9.23 1.03
CA GLU A 204 7.31 9.13 1.63
C GLU A 204 7.24 8.06 2.72
N LYS A 205 7.98 6.95 2.57
CA LYS A 205 8.12 5.94 3.64
C LYS A 205 8.78 6.56 4.87
N GLN A 206 9.92 7.23 4.71
CA GLN A 206 10.62 7.90 5.80
C GLN A 206 9.74 8.94 6.50
N LEU A 207 8.97 9.71 5.73
CA LEU A 207 8.01 10.67 6.26
C LEU A 207 6.89 9.98 7.06
N ALA A 208 6.35 8.86 6.56
CA ALA A 208 5.33 8.10 7.28
C ALA A 208 5.85 7.58 8.62
N GLU A 209 7.07 7.06 8.67
CA GLU A 209 7.74 6.61 9.88
C GLU A 209 7.93 7.77 10.88
N SER A 210 8.46 8.92 10.43
CA SER A 210 8.60 10.12 11.27
C SER A 210 7.26 10.60 11.84
N LEU A 211 6.22 10.64 11.01
CA LEU A 211 4.88 11.06 11.44
C LEU A 211 4.24 10.09 12.43
N ILE A 212 4.57 8.80 12.38
CA ILE A 212 4.15 7.82 13.39
C ILE A 212 4.82 8.13 14.73
N ASP A 213 6.12 8.45 14.71
CA ASP A 213 6.89 8.78 15.92
C ASP A 213 6.42 10.11 16.54
N GLU A 214 6.03 11.10 15.71
CA GLU A 214 5.44 12.37 16.16
C GLU A 214 4.04 12.20 16.76
N GLY A 215 3.38 11.09 16.45
CA GLY A 215 2.09 10.74 17.01
C GLY A 215 0.91 10.94 16.05
N ARG A 216 -0.16 10.30 16.42
CA ARG A 216 -1.37 10.16 15.61
C ARG A 216 -1.95 11.48 15.12
N GLU A 217 -2.00 12.49 15.97
CA GLU A 217 -2.63 13.77 15.63
C GLU A 217 -1.88 14.47 14.49
N GLN A 218 -0.56 14.46 14.53
CA GLN A 218 0.27 15.05 13.47
C GLN A 218 0.12 14.26 12.17
N TYR A 219 0.10 12.93 12.26
CA TYR A 219 -0.13 12.12 11.07
C TYR A 219 -1.51 12.36 10.45
N GLU A 220 -2.58 12.46 11.26
CA GLU A 220 -3.92 12.76 10.76
C GLU A 220 -3.98 14.15 10.10
N LYS A 221 -3.31 15.17 10.63
CA LYS A 221 -3.19 16.49 9.99
C LYS A 221 -2.54 16.38 8.60
N TYR A 222 -1.45 15.64 8.50
CA TYR A 222 -0.80 15.41 7.22
C TYR A 222 -1.73 14.66 6.23
N LEU A 223 -2.37 13.57 6.66
CA LEU A 223 -3.32 12.82 5.84
C LEU A 223 -4.49 13.67 5.34
N GLU A 224 -4.97 14.56 6.17
CA GLU A 224 -5.99 15.54 5.78
C GLU A 224 -5.53 16.41 4.61
N THR A 225 -4.29 16.90 4.65
CA THR A 225 -3.75 17.75 3.58
C THR A 225 -3.61 17.04 2.25
N ILE A 226 -3.19 15.77 2.26
CA ILE A 226 -2.94 15.02 1.03
C ILE A 226 -4.20 14.38 0.45
N TYR A 227 -5.21 14.05 1.28
CA TYR A 227 -6.42 13.38 0.81
C TYR A 227 -7.54 14.33 0.39
N LYS A 228 -7.82 15.40 1.14
CA LYS A 228 -8.95 16.31 0.88
C LYS A 228 -8.98 16.91 -0.53
N LYS A 229 -7.82 17.09 -1.15
CA LYS A 229 -7.68 17.69 -2.50
C LYS A 229 -7.36 16.64 -3.57
N SER A 230 -7.50 15.38 -3.26
CA SER A 230 -7.15 14.28 -4.15
C SER A 230 -8.37 13.44 -4.53
N SER A 231 -8.21 12.56 -5.51
CA SER A 231 -9.20 11.51 -5.82
C SER A 231 -9.33 10.46 -4.72
N PHE A 232 -8.55 10.58 -3.65
CA PHE A 232 -8.52 9.69 -2.48
C PHE A 232 -9.19 10.30 -1.24
N ASP A 233 -9.99 11.36 -1.38
CA ASP A 233 -10.75 11.96 -0.25
C ASP A 233 -11.59 10.94 0.53
N TYR A 234 -12.05 9.88 -0.12
CA TYR A 234 -12.76 8.77 0.53
C TYR A 234 -11.92 8.07 1.62
N LEU A 235 -10.57 8.03 1.50
CA LEU A 235 -9.71 7.50 2.57
C LEU A 235 -9.77 8.42 3.80
N TRP A 236 -9.79 9.73 3.60
CA TRP A 236 -9.98 10.68 4.69
C TRP A 236 -11.35 10.55 5.34
N GLN A 237 -12.41 10.40 4.54
CA GLN A 237 -13.75 10.15 5.07
C GLN A 237 -13.81 8.85 5.89
N TYR A 238 -13.12 7.81 5.43
CA TYR A 238 -13.01 6.56 6.18
C TYR A 238 -12.30 6.76 7.53
N ILE A 239 -11.17 7.47 7.57
CA ILE A 239 -10.43 7.78 8.79
C ILE A 239 -11.32 8.53 9.79
N LYS A 240 -12.02 9.58 9.34
CA LYS A 240 -12.96 10.33 10.17
C LYS A 240 -14.10 9.48 10.73
N MET A 241 -14.67 8.63 9.88
CA MET A 241 -15.75 7.74 10.30
C MET A 241 -15.28 6.76 11.38
N LYS A 242 -14.12 6.16 11.22
CA LYS A 242 -13.53 5.26 12.23
C LYS A 242 -13.26 5.97 13.53
N LYS A 243 -12.74 7.18 13.50
CA LYS A 243 -12.52 8.02 14.68
C LYS A 243 -13.83 8.26 15.45
N LYS A 244 -14.92 8.55 14.74
CA LYS A 244 -16.24 8.81 15.34
C LYS A 244 -16.85 7.59 16.03
N TYR A 245 -16.72 6.39 15.43
CA TYR A 245 -17.44 5.20 15.88
C TYR A 245 -16.65 4.28 16.82
N ASN A 246 -15.32 4.32 16.82
CA ASN A 246 -14.53 3.34 17.57
C ASN A 246 -13.65 3.94 18.64
N GLY A 247 -13.69 5.29 18.86
CA GLY A 247 -12.63 5.89 19.66
C GLY A 247 -11.39 5.04 19.43
N ILE A 248 -10.76 5.08 18.26
CA ILE A 248 -9.84 4.03 17.77
C ILE A 248 -8.86 3.72 18.89
N SER A 249 -9.17 2.69 19.64
CA SER A 249 -8.28 2.15 20.67
C SER A 249 -7.03 1.70 19.96
N GLY A 250 -5.96 2.41 20.25
CA GLY A 250 -4.70 2.36 19.60
C GLY A 250 -4.18 0.99 19.29
N THR A 251 -3.77 0.84 18.08
CA THR A 251 -2.85 -0.21 17.71
C THR A 251 -1.60 0.35 17.06
N LEU A 252 -1.64 1.58 16.49
CA LEU A 252 -0.44 2.24 15.98
C LEU A 252 0.25 3.16 17.00
N PHE A 253 -0.53 3.82 17.83
CA PHE A 253 -0.07 4.91 18.68
C PHE A 253 -0.18 4.58 20.18
N GLY A 254 -0.39 3.37 20.56
CA GLY A 254 -0.61 2.99 21.95
C GLY A 254 -0.13 1.62 22.31
N LYS A 255 1.15 1.50 22.47
CA LYS A 255 1.83 0.79 23.56
C LYS A 255 3.23 1.39 23.63
N LYS A 256 3.37 2.46 24.40
CA LYS A 256 4.64 2.73 25.07
C LYS A 256 4.73 1.85 26.30
#